data_bfe2300bfae4050dbe074edee4346b57
#
_entry.id   bfe2300bfae4050dbe074edee4346b57
#
_cell.length_a   1.000
_cell.length_b   1.000
_cell.length_c   1.000
_cell.angle_alpha   90.00
_cell.angle_beta   90.00
_cell.angle_gamma   90.00
#
_symmetry.space_group_name_H-M   'P 1'
#
loop_
_entity.id
_entity.type
_entity.pdbx_description
1 polymer ?
#
loop_
_entity_poly.entity_id
_entity_poly.type
_entity_poly.pdbx_seq_one_letter_code
_entity_poly.pdbx_strand_id
1 'polypeptide(L)'
;MKVLWVEDHEPVRDLLLVAADKAARARVPVDLVMAPTLMEAERRLRLERFDLVVLDLTLPDSFDGDMTIARVANMGKHRIAVCSAGPERDRAVETALKCGANVAPAAIFKAKLPFNRFIQRAEAFYDFLLEQMPMATTARVAA
;
A
#
# COMPACT_ATOMS: atom_id res chain seq x y z
N MET A 1 -3.60 -9.18 8.54
CA MET A 1 -3.81 -8.05 7.59
C MET A 1 -3.46 -8.53 6.18
N LYS A 2 -4.37 -8.38 5.26
CA LYS A 2 -4.16 -8.75 3.86
C LYS A 2 -3.89 -7.50 3.04
N VAL A 3 -2.74 -7.44 2.39
CA VAL A 3 -2.23 -6.26 1.70
C VAL A 3 -1.95 -6.57 0.25
N LEU A 4 -2.45 -5.72 -0.65
CA LEU A 4 -2.08 -5.70 -2.05
C LEU A 4 -1.08 -4.57 -2.25
N TRP A 5 0.11 -4.90 -2.74
CA TRP A 5 1.12 -3.90 -3.04
C TRP A 5 1.34 -3.84 -4.55
N VAL A 6 1.06 -2.69 -5.14
CA VAL A 6 1.14 -2.48 -6.59
C VAL A 6 2.45 -1.77 -6.90
N GLU A 7 3.39 -2.50 -7.49
CA GLU A 7 4.75 -2.05 -7.73
C GLU A 7 5.33 -2.77 -8.95
N ASP A 8 5.81 -2.03 -9.94
CA ASP A 8 6.38 -2.59 -11.17
C ASP A 8 7.89 -2.84 -11.11
N HIS A 9 8.60 -2.21 -10.17
CA HIS A 9 10.05 -2.32 -10.07
C HIS A 9 10.45 -3.61 -9.36
N GLU A 10 11.02 -4.54 -10.11
CA GLU A 10 11.33 -5.88 -9.60
C GLU A 10 12.22 -5.90 -8.35
N PRO A 11 13.32 -5.12 -8.26
CA PRO A 11 14.13 -5.11 -7.04
C PRO A 11 13.35 -4.68 -5.80
N VAL A 12 12.42 -3.75 -5.92
CA VAL A 12 11.56 -3.33 -4.80
C VAL A 12 10.62 -4.46 -4.42
N ARG A 13 10.00 -5.12 -5.39
CA ARG A 13 9.13 -6.28 -5.14
C ARG A 13 9.88 -7.38 -4.39
N ASP A 14 11.10 -7.68 -4.82
CA ASP A 14 11.91 -8.72 -4.19
C ASP A 14 12.20 -8.40 -2.72
N LEU A 15 12.55 -7.17 -2.41
CA LEU A 15 12.79 -6.74 -1.03
C LEU A 15 11.52 -6.82 -0.17
N LEU A 16 10.38 -6.46 -0.73
CA LEU A 16 9.10 -6.56 -0.03
C LEU A 16 8.72 -8.02 0.25
N LEU A 17 8.99 -8.91 -0.71
CA LEU A 17 8.73 -10.34 -0.53
C LEU A 17 9.64 -10.94 0.54
N VAL A 18 10.88 -10.49 0.63
CA VAL A 18 11.79 -10.91 1.72
C VAL A 18 11.23 -10.45 3.07
N ALA A 19 10.76 -9.20 3.16
CA ALA A 19 10.16 -8.67 4.38
C ALA A 19 8.91 -9.47 4.79
N ALA A 20 8.05 -9.79 3.83
CA ALA A 20 6.84 -10.57 4.07
C ALA A 20 7.16 -11.99 4.51
N ASP A 21 8.17 -12.63 3.90
CA ASP A 21 8.61 -13.96 4.29
C ASP A 21 9.14 -13.99 5.73
N LYS A 22 9.92 -12.99 6.09
CA LYS A 22 10.42 -12.86 7.46
C LYS A 22 9.28 -12.70 8.47
N ALA A 23 8.31 -11.88 8.16
CA ALA A 23 7.12 -11.71 9.00
C ALA A 23 6.34 -13.02 9.14
N ALA A 24 6.14 -13.75 8.04
CA ALA A 24 5.41 -15.01 8.03
C ALA A 24 6.12 -16.07 8.89
N ARG A 25 7.44 -16.16 8.81
CA ARG A 25 8.23 -17.10 9.61
C ARG A 25 8.16 -16.79 11.10
N ALA A 26 7.98 -15.54 11.46
CA ALA A 26 7.81 -15.11 12.85
C ALA A 26 6.33 -15.11 13.28
N ARG A 27 5.44 -15.61 12.42
CA ARG A 27 3.97 -15.67 12.66
C ARG A 27 3.34 -14.29 12.87
N VAL A 28 3.93 -13.28 12.26
CA VAL A 28 3.34 -11.94 12.23
C VAL A 28 2.21 -11.95 11.19
N PRO A 29 1.01 -11.42 11.50
CA PRO A 29 -0.17 -11.59 10.66
C PRO A 29 -0.19 -10.64 9.45
N VAL A 30 0.72 -10.83 8.50
CA VAL A 30 0.78 -10.10 7.24
C VAL A 30 0.66 -11.09 6.09
N ASP A 31 -0.30 -10.87 5.22
CA ASP A 31 -0.47 -11.61 3.97
C ASP A 31 -0.29 -10.62 2.82
N LEU A 32 0.85 -10.68 2.15
CA LEU A 32 1.23 -9.77 1.08
C LEU A 32 1.02 -10.39 -0.29
N VAL A 33 0.27 -9.68 -1.14
CA VAL A 33 0.08 -10.02 -2.55
C VAL A 33 0.69 -8.90 -3.38
N MET A 34 1.53 -9.24 -4.35
CA MET A 34 2.16 -8.28 -5.25
C MET A 34 1.45 -8.21 -6.59
N ALA A 35 1.29 -7.00 -7.12
CA ALA A 35 0.78 -6.78 -8.47
C ALA A 35 1.73 -5.84 -9.22
N PRO A 36 2.28 -6.24 -10.37
CA PRO A 36 3.24 -5.41 -11.10
C PRO A 36 2.61 -4.34 -11.97
N THR A 37 1.30 -4.40 -12.21
CA THR A 37 0.57 -3.46 -13.06
C THR A 37 -0.76 -3.09 -12.44
N LEU A 38 -1.33 -1.98 -12.90
CA LEU A 38 -2.66 -1.55 -12.49
C LEU A 38 -3.72 -2.60 -12.90
N MET A 39 -3.61 -3.16 -14.10
CA MET A 39 -4.52 -4.19 -14.59
C MET A 39 -4.52 -5.42 -13.67
N GLU A 40 -3.36 -5.88 -13.25
CA GLU A 40 -3.27 -7.03 -12.33
C GLU A 40 -3.84 -6.67 -10.96
N ALA A 41 -3.60 -5.45 -10.48
CA ALA A 41 -4.19 -4.98 -9.24
C ALA A 41 -5.72 -4.99 -9.30
N GLU A 42 -6.29 -4.49 -10.39
CA GLU A 42 -7.74 -4.50 -10.59
C GLU A 42 -8.29 -5.92 -10.63
N ARG A 43 -7.58 -6.83 -11.30
CA ARG A 43 -7.96 -8.24 -11.34
C ARG A 43 -8.01 -8.84 -9.93
N ARG A 44 -6.97 -8.58 -9.13
CA ARG A 44 -6.91 -9.08 -7.76
C ARG A 44 -8.04 -8.51 -6.90
N LEU A 45 -8.31 -7.21 -7.04
CA LEU A 45 -9.38 -6.56 -6.28
C LEU A 45 -10.78 -7.07 -6.63
N ARG A 46 -10.98 -7.59 -7.84
CA ARG A 46 -12.24 -8.23 -8.21
C ARG A 46 -12.41 -9.62 -7.59
N LEU A 47 -11.30 -10.31 -7.32
CA LEU A 47 -11.30 -11.71 -6.85
C LEU A 47 -11.19 -11.84 -5.33
N GLU A 48 -10.58 -10.88 -4.67
CA GLU A 48 -10.22 -10.97 -3.26
C GLU A 48 -10.49 -9.64 -2.55
N ARG A 49 -10.62 -9.73 -1.23
CA ARG A 49 -10.72 -8.53 -0.37
C ARG A 49 -9.37 -8.27 0.27
N PHE A 50 -9.00 -6.99 0.31
CA PHE A 50 -7.77 -6.54 0.94
C PHE A 50 -8.11 -5.50 2.00
N ASP A 51 -7.33 -5.47 3.07
CA ASP A 51 -7.44 -4.44 4.10
C ASP A 51 -6.78 -3.14 3.63
N LEU A 52 -5.65 -3.28 2.94
CA LEU A 52 -4.82 -2.17 2.50
C LEU A 52 -4.30 -2.44 1.08
N VAL A 53 -4.33 -1.40 0.25
CA VAL A 53 -3.66 -1.39 -1.05
C VAL A 53 -2.56 -0.34 -1.01
N VAL A 54 -1.30 -0.75 -1.13
CA VAL A 54 -0.18 0.19 -1.29
C VAL A 54 0.04 0.39 -2.78
N LEU A 55 -0.09 1.62 -3.24
CA LEU A 55 -0.24 1.93 -4.66
C LEU A 55 0.86 2.86 -5.15
N ASP A 56 1.65 2.39 -6.13
CA ASP A 56 2.56 3.23 -6.89
C ASP A 56 1.77 4.01 -7.94
N LEU A 57 2.15 5.24 -8.19
CA LEU A 57 1.50 6.11 -9.17
C LEU A 57 2.20 6.10 -10.54
N THR A 58 3.38 5.47 -10.64
CA THR A 58 4.17 5.42 -11.88
C THR A 58 4.22 4.00 -12.44
N LEU A 59 3.07 3.40 -12.62
CA LEU A 59 2.94 2.06 -13.19
C LEU A 59 2.97 2.12 -14.72
N PRO A 60 3.40 1.03 -15.40
CA PRO A 60 3.49 1.03 -16.86
C PRO A 60 2.15 1.28 -17.57
N ASP A 61 1.04 0.95 -16.93
CA ASP A 61 -0.30 1.11 -17.47
C ASP A 61 -1.13 2.19 -16.76
N SER A 62 -0.48 3.12 -16.03
CA SER A 62 -1.13 4.29 -15.44
C SER A 62 -0.67 5.55 -16.15
N PHE A 63 -1.62 6.48 -16.40
CA PHE A 63 -1.34 7.73 -17.12
C PHE A 63 -1.18 8.92 -16.19
N ASP A 64 -1.94 8.96 -15.09
CA ASP A 64 -1.80 10.01 -14.12
C ASP A 64 -2.21 9.49 -12.74
N GLY A 65 -1.62 10.10 -11.69
CA GLY A 65 -1.79 9.64 -10.33
C GLY A 65 -3.22 9.74 -9.82
N ASP A 66 -3.92 10.81 -10.15
CA ASP A 66 -5.29 11.04 -9.71
C ASP A 66 -6.23 9.96 -10.25
N MET A 67 -6.11 9.64 -11.53
CA MET A 67 -6.91 8.58 -12.15
C MET A 67 -6.56 7.20 -11.61
N THR A 68 -5.28 6.96 -11.36
CA THR A 68 -4.83 5.68 -10.79
C THR A 68 -5.43 5.44 -9.42
N ILE A 69 -5.40 6.45 -8.55
CA ILE A 69 -6.02 6.36 -7.22
C ILE A 69 -7.54 6.18 -7.35
N ALA A 70 -8.19 6.95 -8.21
CA ALA A 70 -9.64 6.86 -8.39
C ALA A 70 -10.09 5.48 -8.87
N ARG A 71 -9.37 4.89 -9.82
CA ARG A 71 -9.68 3.56 -10.33
C ARG A 71 -9.59 2.50 -9.23
N VAL A 72 -8.54 2.55 -8.42
CA VAL A 72 -8.36 1.60 -7.31
C VAL A 72 -9.40 1.86 -6.21
N ALA A 73 -9.68 3.12 -5.89
CA ALA A 73 -10.68 3.49 -4.88
C ALA A 73 -12.07 3.00 -5.23
N ASN A 74 -12.42 2.99 -6.52
CA ASN A 74 -13.73 2.55 -6.99
C ASN A 74 -13.90 1.02 -7.00
N MET A 75 -12.85 0.25 -6.74
CA MET A 75 -12.90 -1.21 -6.79
C MET A 75 -13.37 -1.86 -5.47
N GLY A 76 -13.58 -1.09 -4.41
CA GLY A 76 -14.02 -1.64 -3.12
C GLY A 76 -13.80 -0.69 -1.96
N LYS A 77 -13.90 -1.24 -0.74
CA LYS A 77 -13.82 -0.46 0.50
C LYS A 77 -12.45 -0.57 1.20
N HIS A 78 -11.43 -0.98 0.50
CA HIS A 78 -10.09 -1.08 1.05
C HIS A 78 -9.49 0.31 1.30
N ARG A 79 -8.55 0.37 2.22
CA ARG A 79 -7.71 1.54 2.46
C ARG A 79 -6.64 1.62 1.38
N ILE A 80 -6.27 2.82 0.94
CA ILE A 80 -5.18 3.04 -0.01
C ILE A 80 -4.07 3.82 0.69
N ALA A 81 -2.82 3.39 0.51
CA ALA A 81 -1.63 4.15 0.88
C ALA A 81 -0.81 4.37 -0.40
N VAL A 82 -0.54 5.61 -0.74
CA VAL A 82 0.26 5.93 -1.93
C VAL A 82 1.74 5.79 -1.58
N CYS A 83 2.47 5.03 -2.40
CA CYS A 83 3.91 4.85 -2.26
C CYS A 83 4.58 5.07 -3.60
N SER A 84 5.15 6.24 -3.82
CA SER A 84 5.67 6.64 -5.11
C SER A 84 6.98 7.40 -4.99
N ALA A 85 7.80 7.34 -6.03
CA ALA A 85 9.01 8.13 -6.14
C ALA A 85 8.75 9.52 -6.74
N GLY A 86 7.61 9.72 -7.40
CA GLY A 86 7.30 10.94 -8.10
C GLY A 86 7.00 12.13 -7.18
N PRO A 87 7.31 13.35 -7.62
CA PRO A 87 7.07 14.55 -6.80
C PRO A 87 5.60 14.90 -6.65
N GLU A 88 4.72 14.36 -7.49
CA GLU A 88 3.29 14.61 -7.47
C GLU A 88 2.53 13.79 -6.43
N ARG A 89 3.20 12.89 -5.70
CA ARG A 89 2.55 11.95 -4.77
C ARG A 89 1.73 12.65 -3.69
N ASP A 90 2.27 13.71 -3.08
CA ASP A 90 1.57 14.42 -2.01
C ASP A 90 0.32 15.13 -2.53
N ARG A 91 0.42 15.75 -3.69
CA ARG A 91 -0.70 16.43 -4.33
C ARG A 91 -1.79 15.45 -4.75
N ALA A 92 -1.41 14.29 -5.26
CA ALA A 92 -2.36 13.25 -5.64
C ALA A 92 -3.15 12.75 -4.43
N VAL A 93 -2.47 12.53 -3.29
CA VAL A 93 -3.13 12.16 -2.03
C VAL A 93 -4.09 13.25 -1.57
N GLU A 94 -3.66 14.51 -1.62
CA GLU A 94 -4.52 15.63 -1.23
C GLU A 94 -5.78 15.71 -2.09
N THR A 95 -5.63 15.55 -3.40
CA THR A 95 -6.78 15.53 -4.32
C THR A 95 -7.72 14.38 -3.99
N ALA A 96 -7.19 13.19 -3.75
CA ALA A 96 -7.99 12.01 -3.43
C ALA A 96 -8.77 12.20 -2.12
N LEU A 97 -8.15 12.79 -1.10
CA LEU A 97 -8.82 13.10 0.16
C LEU A 97 -9.97 14.08 -0.03
N LYS A 98 -9.79 15.11 -0.85
CA LYS A 98 -10.85 16.07 -1.18
C LYS A 98 -12.02 15.42 -1.90
N CYS A 99 -11.76 14.37 -2.65
CA CYS A 99 -12.79 13.59 -3.36
C CYS A 99 -13.45 12.54 -2.46
N GLY A 100 -13.06 12.44 -1.20
CA GLY A 100 -13.65 11.51 -0.25
C GLY A 100 -13.11 10.09 -0.33
N ALA A 101 -11.99 9.87 -1.01
CA ALA A 101 -11.38 8.54 -1.09
C ALA A 101 -10.78 8.10 0.25
N ASN A 102 -10.82 6.80 0.51
CA ASN A 102 -10.24 6.21 1.73
C ASN A 102 -8.73 6.03 1.54
N VAL A 103 -8.00 7.13 1.65
CA VAL A 103 -6.55 7.20 1.41
C VAL A 103 -5.83 7.66 2.67
N ALA A 104 -4.71 7.03 2.98
CA ALA A 104 -3.84 7.47 4.06
C ALA A 104 -3.34 8.89 3.75
N PRO A 105 -3.39 9.82 4.73
CA PRO A 105 -3.13 11.24 4.46
C PRO A 105 -1.68 11.59 4.13
N ALA A 106 -0.75 10.71 4.49
CA ALA A 106 0.67 10.92 4.18
C ALA A 106 1.12 9.94 3.12
N ALA A 107 1.55 10.46 1.96
CA ALA A 107 2.15 9.63 0.93
C ALA A 107 3.51 9.11 1.40
N ILE A 108 3.82 7.87 1.03
CA ILE A 108 5.11 7.25 1.33
C ILE A 108 6.08 7.58 0.20
N PHE A 109 7.25 8.13 0.54
CA PHE A 109 8.31 8.31 -0.44
C PHE A 109 9.04 6.99 -0.63
N LYS A 110 8.91 6.40 -1.83
CA LYS A 110 9.43 5.05 -2.12
C LYS A 110 10.92 4.92 -1.80
N ALA A 111 11.72 5.95 -2.11
CA ALA A 111 13.16 5.93 -1.87
C ALA A 111 13.52 5.85 -0.38
N LYS A 112 12.58 6.15 0.52
CA LYS A 112 12.79 6.12 1.97
C LYS A 112 12.14 4.91 2.65
N LEU A 113 11.69 3.91 1.89
CA LEU A 113 11.19 2.68 2.49
C LEU A 113 12.28 2.04 3.35
N PRO A 114 12.00 1.72 4.62
CA PRO A 114 13.02 1.25 5.56
C PRO A 114 13.27 -0.26 5.44
N PHE A 115 13.74 -0.71 4.27
CA PHE A 115 13.96 -2.13 3.99
C PHE A 115 14.89 -2.80 4.99
N ASN A 116 15.95 -2.11 5.43
CA ASN A 116 16.86 -2.67 6.42
C ASN A 116 16.13 -3.03 7.71
N ARG A 117 15.22 -2.16 8.15
CA ARG A 117 14.42 -2.40 9.35
C ARG A 117 13.47 -3.57 9.16
N PHE A 118 12.84 -3.66 8.00
CA PHE A 118 11.92 -4.77 7.67
C PHE A 118 12.64 -6.12 7.69
N ILE A 119 13.89 -6.13 7.24
CA ILE A 119 14.69 -7.36 7.17
C ILE A 119 15.25 -7.71 8.55
N GLN A 120 15.58 -6.74 9.38
CA GLN A 120 16.16 -6.96 10.70
C GLN A 120 15.12 -7.40 11.74
N ARG A 121 13.89 -6.87 11.66
CA ARG A 121 12.84 -7.14 12.64
C ARG A 121 11.56 -7.58 11.95
N ALA A 122 11.07 -8.74 12.32
CA ALA A 122 9.87 -9.32 11.71
C ALA A 122 8.64 -8.43 11.88
N GLU A 123 8.51 -7.76 13.02
CA GLU A 123 7.35 -6.91 13.32
C GLU A 123 7.39 -5.56 12.61
N ALA A 124 8.59 -5.12 12.18
CA ALA A 124 8.75 -3.78 11.63
C ALA A 124 7.93 -3.56 10.36
N PHE A 125 7.83 -4.55 9.50
CA PHE A 125 7.01 -4.47 8.29
C PHE A 125 5.52 -4.34 8.64
N TYR A 126 5.05 -5.14 9.57
CA TYR A 126 3.67 -5.09 10.03
C TYR A 126 3.34 -3.74 10.68
N ASP A 127 4.23 -3.23 11.55
CA ASP A 127 4.06 -1.93 12.20
C ASP A 127 3.96 -0.81 11.16
N PHE A 128 4.81 -0.87 10.14
CA PHE A 128 4.77 0.10 9.03
C PHE A 128 3.42 0.06 8.31
N LEU A 129 2.90 -1.13 8.04
CA LEU A 129 1.60 -1.28 7.37
C LEU A 129 0.46 -0.78 8.26
N LEU A 130 0.52 -1.04 9.57
CA LEU A 130 -0.49 -0.54 10.51
C LEU A 130 -0.55 0.99 10.55
N GLU A 131 0.58 1.66 10.38
CA GLU A 131 0.62 3.13 10.34
C GLU A 131 -0.21 3.70 9.19
N GLN A 132 -0.47 2.91 8.15
CA GLN A 132 -1.27 3.33 7.01
C GLN A 132 -2.78 3.18 7.26
N MET A 133 -3.17 2.51 8.33
CA MET A 133 -4.57 2.26 8.64
C MET A 133 -5.19 3.42 9.43
N PRO A 134 -6.53 3.57 9.43
CA PRO A 134 -7.19 4.70 10.09
C PRO A 134 -6.98 4.72 11.60
N MET A 135 -6.65 5.87 12.15
CA MET A 135 -6.49 6.08 13.59
C MET A 135 -7.80 5.94 14.36
N ALA A 136 -8.94 6.16 13.71
CA ALA A 136 -10.26 6.05 14.34
C ALA A 136 -10.49 4.68 14.96
N THR A 137 -9.92 3.62 14.38
CA THR A 137 -10.02 2.26 14.93
C THR A 137 -9.35 2.16 16.30
N THR A 138 -8.17 2.78 16.44
CA THR A 138 -7.44 2.83 17.70
C THR A 138 -8.24 3.59 18.78
N ALA A 139 -8.82 4.72 18.41
CA ALA A 139 -9.61 5.53 19.33
C ALA A 139 -10.83 4.74 19.87
N ARG A 140 -11.48 3.97 19.02
CA ARG A 140 -12.63 3.14 19.44
C ARG A 140 -12.22 2.03 20.40
N VAL A 141 -11.07 1.44 20.17
CA VAL A 141 -10.54 0.39 21.05
C VAL A 141 -10.18 0.98 22.41
N ALA A 142 -9.66 2.18 22.47
CA ALA A 142 -9.29 2.86 23.69
C ALA A 142 -10.52 3.28 24.53
N ALA A 143 -11.62 3.50 23.88
CA ALA A 143 -12.85 3.88 24.56
C ALA A 143 -13.54 2.69 25.22
#